data_4bd385755b9643a1fc8e804a3eb1c111
#
_entry.id   4bd385755b9643a1fc8e804a3eb1c111
#
_cell.length_a   1.000
_cell.length_b   1.000
_cell.length_c   1.000
_cell.angle_alpha   90.00
_cell.angle_beta   90.00
_cell.angle_gamma   90.00
#
_symmetry.space_group_name_H-M   'P 1'
#
loop_
_entity.id
_entity.type
_entity.pdbx_description
1 polymer ?
#
loop_
_entity_poly.entity_id
_entity_poly.type
_entity_poly.pdbx_seq_one_letter_code
_entity_poly.pdbx_strand_id
1 'polypeptide(L)'
;SVHSSYVRRLRDLPILGRPVLILAKVRRFRCQNSSCSRTTFAEPLGNLALAHAQRTKRLTAQLLSLILTTSSRSATRLAHQMGIQTSPRTLLRTVDRSARSATAPRALGIDDFALRRGRTYGTVFCDLESGRPVDIILGRSTEAVSNWLKERPGVEIIARDRATAYAEAARQGAP
;
A
#
# COMPACT_ATOMS: atom_id res chain seq x y z
N SER A 1 7.90 0.18 33.25
CA SER A 1 9.31 -0.29 33.37
C SER A 1 9.73 -1.04 32.12
N VAL A 2 11.02 -1.05 31.78
CA VAL A 2 11.55 -1.85 30.65
C VAL A 2 11.45 -3.33 31.04
N HIS A 3 10.76 -4.11 30.19
CA HIS A 3 10.60 -5.55 30.40
C HIS A 3 11.74 -6.35 29.75
N SER A 4 12.11 -6.00 28.51
CA SER A 4 13.14 -6.71 27.73
C SER A 4 13.56 -5.88 26.51
N SER A 5 14.52 -6.37 25.74
CA SER A 5 14.86 -5.83 24.44
C SER A 5 15.09 -6.95 23.42
N TYR A 6 14.90 -6.64 22.14
CA TYR A 6 15.17 -7.54 21.03
C TYR A 6 15.70 -6.76 19.83
N VAL A 7 16.31 -7.45 18.87
CA VAL A 7 16.83 -6.83 17.65
C VAL A 7 15.85 -7.04 16.51
N ARG A 8 15.42 -5.93 15.88
CA ARG A 8 14.73 -5.96 14.61
C ARG A 8 15.73 -5.79 13.47
N ARG A 9 15.56 -6.61 12.46
CA ARG A 9 16.32 -6.54 11.21
C ARG A 9 15.49 -5.81 10.17
N LEU A 10 15.97 -4.66 9.68
CA LEU A 10 15.27 -3.83 8.71
C LEU A 10 16.14 -3.68 7.47
N ARG A 11 15.64 -4.10 6.31
CA ARG A 11 16.27 -3.79 5.03
C ARG A 11 16.10 -2.31 4.75
N ASP A 12 17.15 -1.69 4.22
CA ASP A 12 17.16 -0.28 3.87
C ASP A 12 17.59 -0.06 2.43
N LEU A 13 17.62 1.21 1.99
CA LEU A 13 18.16 1.58 0.69
C LEU A 13 19.62 1.14 0.58
N PRO A 14 20.03 0.60 -0.56
CA PRO A 14 21.42 0.22 -0.81
C PRO A 14 22.36 1.42 -0.72
N ILE A 15 23.58 1.16 -0.31
CA ILE A 15 24.70 2.13 -0.37
C ILE A 15 25.69 1.62 -1.39
N LEU A 16 25.99 2.43 -2.41
CA LEU A 16 26.89 2.05 -3.52
C LEU A 16 26.52 0.69 -4.15
N GLY A 17 25.22 0.46 -4.39
CA GLY A 17 24.71 -0.79 -4.95
C GLY A 17 24.74 -2.01 -4.02
N ARG A 18 25.19 -1.85 -2.78
CA ARG A 18 25.27 -2.94 -1.79
C ARG A 18 24.06 -2.93 -0.86
N PRO A 19 23.41 -4.09 -0.61
CA PRO A 19 22.28 -4.17 0.33
C PRO A 19 22.66 -3.71 1.74
N VAL A 20 21.77 -2.96 2.36
CA VAL A 20 21.93 -2.48 3.74
C VAL A 20 20.93 -3.16 4.67
N LEU A 21 21.40 -3.62 5.81
CA LEU A 21 20.61 -4.17 6.88
C LEU A 21 20.83 -3.38 8.16
N ILE A 22 19.79 -2.72 8.65
CA ILE A 22 19.79 -2.01 9.92
C ILE A 22 19.41 -2.99 11.04
N LEU A 23 20.24 -3.09 12.07
CA LEU A 23 19.98 -3.82 13.29
C LEU A 23 19.50 -2.84 14.37
N ALA A 24 18.20 -2.75 14.56
CA ALA A 24 17.59 -1.83 15.51
C ALA A 24 17.28 -2.57 16.83
N LYS A 25 17.94 -2.19 17.94
CA LYS A 25 17.61 -2.68 19.27
C LYS A 25 16.33 -1.98 19.74
N VAL A 26 15.26 -2.74 19.97
CA VAL A 26 13.95 -2.27 20.35
C VAL A 26 13.67 -2.69 21.79
N ARG A 27 13.27 -1.74 22.62
CA ARG A 27 12.85 -2.02 24.00
C ARG A 27 11.39 -2.49 24.02
N ARG A 28 11.09 -3.37 24.96
CA ARG A 28 9.73 -3.80 25.26
C ARG A 28 9.39 -3.32 26.68
N PHE A 29 8.26 -2.71 26.85
CA PHE A 29 7.79 -2.16 28.12
C PHE A 29 6.62 -2.98 28.67
N ARG A 30 6.50 -3.07 29.99
CA ARG A 30 5.34 -3.62 30.67
C ARG A 30 4.30 -2.49 30.85
N CYS A 31 3.05 -2.73 30.47
CA CYS A 31 1.95 -1.83 30.78
C CYS A 31 1.63 -1.89 32.28
N GLN A 32 1.54 -0.74 32.92
CA GLN A 32 1.18 -0.63 34.34
C GLN A 32 -0.29 -0.33 34.57
N ASN A 33 -1.06 -0.09 33.48
CA ASN A 33 -2.48 0.15 33.57
C ASN A 33 -3.23 -1.19 33.67
N SER A 34 -3.88 -1.42 34.82
CA SER A 34 -4.64 -2.63 35.12
C SER A 34 -5.88 -2.84 34.21
N SER A 35 -6.42 -1.76 33.65
CA SER A 35 -7.54 -1.83 32.71
C SER A 35 -7.11 -2.04 31.24
N CYS A 36 -5.81 -2.10 30.95
CA CYS A 36 -5.30 -2.29 29.61
C CYS A 36 -5.21 -3.78 29.26
N SER A 37 -5.82 -4.18 28.15
CA SER A 37 -5.75 -5.56 27.64
C SER A 37 -4.34 -5.98 27.19
N ARG A 38 -3.42 -5.03 27.01
CA ARG A 38 -2.03 -5.30 26.60
C ARG A 38 -1.12 -5.33 27.80
N THR A 39 -0.53 -6.45 28.09
CA THR A 39 0.46 -6.61 29.17
C THR A 39 1.83 -6.02 28.82
N THR A 40 2.21 -6.06 27.54
CA THR A 40 3.47 -5.51 27.05
C THR A 40 3.30 -4.81 25.71
N PHE A 41 4.16 -3.81 25.43
CA PHE A 41 4.24 -3.13 24.14
C PHE A 41 5.69 -2.83 23.76
N ALA A 42 5.97 -2.80 22.46
CA ALA A 42 7.30 -2.51 21.94
C ALA A 42 7.45 -1.01 21.65
N GLU A 43 8.64 -0.50 21.82
CA GLU A 43 9.03 0.86 21.44
C GLU A 43 8.79 1.07 19.94
N PRO A 44 8.06 2.12 19.54
CA PRO A 44 7.87 2.43 18.14
C PRO A 44 9.17 2.95 17.52
N LEU A 45 9.47 2.54 16.29
CA LEU A 45 10.66 3.01 15.57
C LEU A 45 10.45 4.35 14.85
N GLY A 46 9.37 5.07 15.16
CA GLY A 46 9.09 6.42 14.66
C GLY A 46 9.12 6.52 13.13
N ASN A 47 9.99 7.38 12.61
CA ASN A 47 10.13 7.60 11.18
C ASN A 47 10.93 6.50 10.46
N LEU A 48 11.62 5.61 11.19
CA LEU A 48 12.44 4.58 10.58
C LEU A 48 11.60 3.48 9.95
N ALA A 49 10.65 2.90 10.70
CA ALA A 49 9.85 1.78 10.20
C ALA A 49 8.49 1.68 10.91
N LEU A 50 7.50 1.14 10.21
CA LEU A 50 6.19 0.80 10.79
C LEU A 50 6.30 -0.40 11.74
N ALA A 51 5.27 -0.58 12.58
CA ALA A 51 5.14 -1.77 13.40
C ALA A 51 5.19 -3.03 12.51
N HIS A 52 5.94 -4.04 12.95
CA HIS A 52 6.12 -5.33 12.24
C HIS A 52 6.74 -5.24 10.82
N ALA A 53 7.12 -4.04 10.34
CA ALA A 53 7.77 -3.92 9.04
C ALA A 53 9.16 -4.56 9.05
N GLN A 54 9.53 -5.17 7.92
CA GLN A 54 10.87 -5.74 7.66
C GLN A 54 11.76 -4.79 6.83
N ARG A 55 11.25 -3.60 6.52
CA ARG A 55 11.91 -2.57 5.71
C ARG A 55 11.70 -1.22 6.34
N THR A 56 12.61 -0.30 6.04
CA THR A 56 12.44 1.11 6.38
C THR A 56 11.31 1.74 5.57
N LYS A 57 10.75 2.84 6.09
CA LYS A 57 9.76 3.63 5.36
C LYS A 57 10.31 4.16 4.03
N ARG A 58 11.58 4.61 4.00
CA ARG A 58 12.21 5.15 2.80
C ARG A 58 12.43 4.08 1.71
N LEU A 59 12.84 2.85 2.08
CA LEU A 59 12.92 1.75 1.12
C LEU A 59 11.54 1.38 0.58
N THR A 60 10.52 1.39 1.44
CA THR A 60 9.13 1.11 1.04
C THR A 60 8.62 2.18 0.06
N ALA A 61 8.89 3.46 0.32
CA ALA A 61 8.53 4.57 -0.57
C ALA A 61 9.22 4.45 -1.93
N GLN A 62 10.52 4.11 -1.96
CA GLN A 62 11.25 3.90 -3.21
C GLN A 62 10.68 2.74 -4.04
N LEU A 63 10.37 1.61 -3.40
CA LEU A 63 9.75 0.47 -4.06
C LEU A 63 8.36 0.81 -4.60
N LEU A 64 7.59 1.61 -3.85
CA LEU A 64 6.29 2.10 -4.28
C LEU A 64 6.42 3.00 -5.51
N SER A 65 7.34 3.94 -5.51
CA SER A 65 7.62 4.80 -6.67
C SER A 65 7.96 3.97 -7.92
N LEU A 66 8.81 2.96 -7.79
CA LEU A 66 9.18 2.08 -8.92
C LEU A 66 7.98 1.31 -9.49
N ILE A 67 7.12 0.74 -8.63
CA ILE A 67 5.97 -0.03 -9.12
C ILE A 67 4.86 0.85 -9.72
N LEU A 68 4.72 2.09 -9.28
CA LEU A 68 3.74 3.03 -9.82
C LEU A 68 4.16 3.62 -11.17
N THR A 69 5.44 3.61 -11.49
CA THR A 69 5.95 4.14 -12.77
C THR A 69 6.08 3.09 -13.87
N THR A 70 6.02 1.80 -13.54
CA THR A 70 6.22 0.72 -14.51
C THR A 70 5.56 -0.59 -14.08
N SER A 71 5.60 -1.63 -14.92
CA SER A 71 5.05 -2.95 -14.58
C SER A 71 5.82 -3.61 -13.42
N SER A 72 5.17 -4.51 -12.68
CA SER A 72 5.79 -5.21 -11.53
C SER A 72 7.06 -5.98 -11.91
N ARG A 73 7.14 -6.53 -13.11
CA ARG A 73 8.35 -7.22 -13.62
C ARG A 73 9.48 -6.25 -13.92
N SER A 74 9.17 -5.12 -14.58
CA SER A 74 10.16 -4.08 -14.87
C SER A 74 10.64 -3.40 -13.60
N ALA A 75 9.74 -3.06 -12.67
CA ALA A 75 10.09 -2.52 -11.36
C ALA A 75 11.00 -3.47 -10.56
N THR A 76 10.77 -4.79 -10.64
CA THR A 76 11.65 -5.79 -10.00
C THR A 76 13.06 -5.78 -10.61
N ARG A 77 13.16 -5.71 -11.94
CA ARG A 77 14.49 -5.63 -12.62
C ARG A 77 15.25 -4.37 -12.24
N LEU A 78 14.56 -3.22 -12.25
CA LEU A 78 15.17 -1.96 -11.84
C LEU A 78 15.61 -1.99 -10.37
N ALA A 79 14.78 -2.51 -9.48
CA ALA A 79 15.14 -2.67 -8.06
C ALA A 79 16.40 -3.53 -7.90
N HIS A 80 16.52 -4.65 -8.62
CA HIS A 80 17.71 -5.51 -8.60
C HIS A 80 18.96 -4.80 -9.11
N GLN A 81 18.86 -4.01 -10.19
CA GLN A 81 19.97 -3.19 -10.69
C GLN A 81 20.44 -2.15 -9.66
N MET A 82 19.52 -1.65 -8.83
CA MET A 82 19.83 -0.76 -7.71
C MET A 82 20.36 -1.48 -6.47
N GLY A 83 20.51 -2.81 -6.49
CA GLY A 83 20.92 -3.61 -5.32
C GLY A 83 19.80 -3.94 -4.34
N ILE A 84 18.53 -3.72 -4.71
CA ILE A 84 17.36 -4.00 -3.85
C ILE A 84 16.78 -5.37 -4.21
N GLN A 85 16.91 -6.35 -3.30
CA GLN A 85 16.33 -7.67 -3.47
C GLN A 85 14.81 -7.64 -3.19
N THR A 86 14.01 -7.88 -4.24
CA THR A 86 12.55 -7.90 -4.16
C THR A 86 11.95 -8.85 -5.20
N SER A 87 10.64 -9.05 -5.19
CA SER A 87 9.92 -9.84 -6.18
C SER A 87 8.67 -9.10 -6.66
N PRO A 88 8.10 -9.44 -7.84
CA PRO A 88 6.89 -8.82 -8.34
C PRO A 88 5.73 -8.89 -7.34
N ARG A 89 5.55 -10.04 -6.69
CA ARG A 89 4.53 -10.23 -5.65
C ARG A 89 4.73 -9.31 -4.44
N THR A 90 5.98 -9.09 -4.07
CA THR A 90 6.32 -8.20 -2.95
C THR A 90 6.01 -6.74 -3.28
N LEU A 91 6.29 -6.31 -4.51
CA LEU A 91 5.97 -4.98 -4.99
C LEU A 91 4.46 -4.74 -5.03
N LEU A 92 3.68 -5.68 -5.57
CA LEU A 92 2.21 -5.60 -5.59
C LEU A 92 1.62 -5.48 -4.17
N ARG A 93 2.13 -6.26 -3.21
CA ARG A 93 1.72 -6.13 -1.79
C ARG A 93 2.10 -4.78 -1.18
N THR A 94 3.11 -4.10 -1.70
CA THR A 94 3.48 -2.76 -1.22
C THR A 94 2.45 -1.73 -1.68
N VAL A 95 1.94 -1.86 -2.92
CA VAL A 95 0.83 -1.05 -3.43
C VAL A 95 -0.44 -1.27 -2.61
N ASP A 96 -0.87 -2.52 -2.44
CA ASP A 96 -2.07 -2.90 -1.67
C ASP A 96 -2.08 -2.30 -0.25
N ARG A 97 -0.93 -2.27 0.41
CA ARG A 97 -0.79 -1.68 1.74
C ARG A 97 -0.79 -0.14 1.76
N SER A 98 -0.33 0.50 0.69
CA SER A 98 -0.27 1.96 0.60
C SER A 98 -1.58 2.58 0.12
N ALA A 99 -2.35 1.83 -0.65
CA ALA A 99 -3.60 2.28 -1.27
C ALA A 99 -4.78 2.39 -0.28
N ARG A 100 -4.64 1.92 0.96
CA ARG A 100 -5.69 2.02 1.97
C ARG A 100 -5.73 3.42 2.60
N SER A 101 -6.00 4.44 1.78
CA SER A 101 -6.39 5.75 2.30
C SER A 101 -7.82 5.71 2.81
N ALA A 102 -8.05 6.21 4.02
CA ALA A 102 -9.38 6.25 4.63
C ALA A 102 -10.30 7.32 4.03
N THR A 103 -9.76 8.27 3.26
CA THR A 103 -10.49 9.39 2.67
C THR A 103 -10.58 9.23 1.16
N ALA A 104 -11.80 9.45 0.62
CA ALA A 104 -11.99 9.51 -0.83
C ALA A 104 -11.32 10.75 -1.41
N PRO A 105 -10.68 10.68 -2.59
CA PRO A 105 -10.22 11.86 -3.31
C PRO A 105 -11.43 12.58 -3.93
N ARG A 106 -11.32 13.89 -4.11
CA ARG A 106 -12.35 14.69 -4.78
C ARG A 106 -12.49 14.29 -6.26
N ALA A 107 -11.38 14.07 -6.96
CA ALA A 107 -11.34 13.61 -8.34
C ALA A 107 -10.75 12.20 -8.42
N LEU A 108 -11.58 11.23 -8.80
CA LEU A 108 -11.27 9.80 -8.82
C LEU A 108 -11.16 9.28 -10.26
N GLY A 109 -10.07 8.61 -10.57
CA GLY A 109 -9.91 7.78 -11.77
C GLY A 109 -10.24 6.33 -11.46
N ILE A 110 -11.03 5.69 -12.32
CA ILE A 110 -11.39 4.27 -12.24
C ILE A 110 -10.97 3.59 -13.53
N ASP A 111 -10.14 2.54 -13.42
CA ASP A 111 -9.71 1.74 -14.58
C ASP A 111 -9.62 0.26 -14.20
N ASP A 112 -9.72 -0.64 -15.20
CA ASP A 112 -9.55 -2.05 -14.97
C ASP A 112 -8.22 -2.58 -15.54
N PHE A 113 -7.69 -3.59 -14.91
CA PHE A 113 -6.49 -4.26 -15.37
C PHE A 113 -6.59 -5.77 -15.27
N ALA A 114 -5.98 -6.47 -16.20
CA ALA A 114 -5.94 -7.91 -16.18
C ALA A 114 -4.86 -8.43 -15.21
N LEU A 115 -5.27 -9.03 -14.11
CA LEU A 115 -4.39 -9.80 -13.22
C LEU A 115 -3.93 -11.09 -13.92
N ARG A 116 -4.85 -11.69 -14.69
CA ARG A 116 -4.60 -12.86 -15.53
C ARG A 116 -5.45 -12.70 -16.79
N ARG A 117 -4.79 -12.49 -17.94
CA ARG A 117 -5.50 -12.27 -19.23
C ARG A 117 -6.62 -13.29 -19.43
N GLY A 118 -7.83 -12.79 -19.66
CA GLY A 118 -9.02 -13.58 -19.93
C GLY A 118 -9.66 -14.31 -18.74
N ARG A 119 -9.12 -14.18 -17.49
CA ARG A 119 -9.62 -14.92 -16.32
C ARG A 119 -9.89 -14.08 -15.08
N THR A 120 -9.00 -13.15 -14.75
CA THR A 120 -9.13 -12.38 -13.50
C THR A 120 -8.77 -10.93 -13.76
N TYR A 121 -9.68 -10.03 -13.42
CA TYR A 121 -9.52 -8.59 -13.53
C TYR A 121 -9.51 -7.97 -12.14
N GLY A 122 -8.90 -6.81 -12.02
CA GLY A 122 -8.97 -5.94 -10.86
C GLY A 122 -9.34 -4.54 -11.31
N THR A 123 -9.96 -3.78 -10.42
CA THR A 123 -10.23 -2.35 -10.60
C THR A 123 -9.26 -1.56 -9.76
N VAL A 124 -8.62 -0.56 -10.35
CA VAL A 124 -7.75 0.40 -9.68
C VAL A 124 -8.48 1.74 -9.53
N PHE A 125 -8.35 2.32 -8.35
CA PHE A 125 -8.84 3.66 -8.03
C PHE A 125 -7.62 4.57 -7.86
N CYS A 126 -7.61 5.69 -8.57
CA CYS A 126 -6.52 6.67 -8.54
C CYS A 126 -7.05 8.04 -8.17
N ASP A 127 -6.36 8.74 -7.31
CA ASP A 127 -6.55 10.17 -7.09
C ASP A 127 -5.95 10.93 -8.28
N LEU A 128 -6.78 11.61 -9.03
CA LEU A 128 -6.37 12.34 -10.23
C LEU A 128 -5.66 13.66 -9.91
N GLU A 129 -5.81 14.20 -8.73
CA GLU A 129 -5.12 15.42 -8.31
C GLU A 129 -3.68 15.13 -7.88
N SER A 130 -3.47 14.05 -7.14
CA SER A 130 -2.12 13.65 -6.72
C SER A 130 -1.43 12.65 -7.65
N GLY A 131 -2.16 12.04 -8.60
CA GLY A 131 -1.68 10.98 -9.48
C GLY A 131 -1.36 9.67 -8.75
N ARG A 132 -1.89 9.46 -7.54
CA ARG A 132 -1.59 8.30 -6.70
C ARG A 132 -2.72 7.29 -6.70
N PRO A 133 -2.41 5.98 -6.66
CA PRO A 133 -3.44 4.97 -6.44
C PRO A 133 -4.01 5.11 -5.02
N VAL A 134 -5.32 5.04 -4.94
CA VAL A 134 -6.09 5.09 -3.69
C VAL A 134 -6.36 3.69 -3.18
N ASP A 135 -6.80 2.80 -4.08
CA ASP A 135 -7.15 1.43 -3.72
C ASP A 135 -7.17 0.52 -4.96
N ILE A 136 -7.17 -0.78 -4.71
CA ILE A 136 -7.32 -1.82 -5.74
C ILE A 136 -8.28 -2.88 -5.20
N ILE A 137 -9.32 -3.20 -5.98
CA ILE A 137 -10.23 -4.29 -5.65
C ILE A 137 -10.13 -5.42 -6.68
N LEU A 138 -10.47 -6.64 -6.26
CA LEU A 138 -10.63 -7.76 -7.18
C LEU A 138 -11.97 -7.66 -7.90
N GLY A 139 -11.94 -7.95 -9.20
CA GLY A 139 -13.12 -7.86 -10.05
C GLY A 139 -13.33 -6.47 -10.65
N ARG A 140 -14.33 -6.38 -11.53
CA ARG A 140 -14.76 -5.17 -12.25
C ARG A 140 -16.28 -5.04 -12.30
N SER A 141 -16.98 -5.67 -11.35
CA SER A 141 -18.45 -5.63 -11.33
C SER A 141 -18.96 -4.28 -10.84
N THR A 142 -20.10 -3.87 -11.37
CA THR A 142 -20.84 -2.68 -10.93
C THR A 142 -21.03 -2.66 -9.43
N GLU A 143 -21.41 -3.80 -8.84
CA GLU A 143 -21.66 -3.93 -7.41
C GLU A 143 -20.41 -3.67 -6.56
N ALA A 144 -19.26 -4.27 -6.93
CA ALA A 144 -18.01 -4.10 -6.18
C ALA A 144 -17.54 -2.65 -6.18
N VAL A 145 -17.63 -1.96 -7.34
CA VAL A 145 -17.24 -0.54 -7.47
C VAL A 145 -18.24 0.38 -6.77
N SER A 146 -19.55 0.12 -6.89
CA SER A 146 -20.58 0.89 -6.19
C SER A 146 -20.43 0.79 -4.68
N ASN A 147 -20.19 -0.39 -4.14
CA ASN A 147 -19.97 -0.59 -2.70
C ASN A 147 -18.71 0.15 -2.22
N TRP A 148 -17.63 0.11 -3.01
CA TRP A 148 -16.41 0.85 -2.70
C TRP A 148 -16.67 2.36 -2.61
N LEU A 149 -17.45 2.93 -3.54
CA LEU A 149 -17.83 4.35 -3.57
C LEU A 149 -18.70 4.73 -2.37
N LYS A 150 -19.71 3.91 -2.03
CA LYS A 150 -20.61 4.15 -0.87
C LYS A 150 -19.86 4.20 0.46
N GLU A 151 -18.82 3.38 0.60
CA GLU A 151 -17.98 3.38 1.81
C GLU A 151 -17.07 4.62 1.91
N ARG A 152 -16.94 5.39 0.83
CA ARG A 152 -16.00 6.53 0.73
C ARG A 152 -16.68 7.76 0.15
N PRO A 153 -17.57 8.42 0.91
CA PRO A 153 -18.25 9.63 0.45
C PRO A 153 -17.24 10.77 0.26
N GLY A 154 -17.52 11.67 -0.68
CA GLY A 154 -16.69 12.84 -0.97
C GLY A 154 -16.04 12.84 -2.36
N VAL A 155 -16.32 11.85 -3.19
CA VAL A 155 -15.94 11.87 -4.61
C VAL A 155 -16.90 12.78 -5.37
N GLU A 156 -16.38 13.84 -6.01
CA GLU A 156 -17.16 14.79 -6.79
C GLU A 156 -17.02 14.55 -8.30
N ILE A 157 -15.86 14.08 -8.73
CA ILE A 157 -15.53 13.87 -10.14
C ILE A 157 -15.07 12.43 -10.34
N ILE A 158 -15.65 11.70 -11.27
CA ILE A 158 -15.23 10.36 -11.65
C ILE A 158 -14.82 10.34 -13.12
N ALA A 159 -13.52 10.13 -13.37
CA ALA A 159 -13.01 9.82 -14.70
C ALA A 159 -12.87 8.31 -14.86
N ARG A 160 -13.40 7.77 -15.96
CA ARG A 160 -13.41 6.35 -16.26
C ARG A 160 -13.33 6.12 -17.78
N ASP A 161 -13.04 4.91 -18.17
CA ASP A 161 -13.23 4.47 -19.55
C ASP A 161 -14.73 4.43 -19.92
N ARG A 162 -15.02 4.09 -21.17
CA ARG A 162 -16.41 4.02 -21.68
C ARG A 162 -17.19 2.78 -21.21
N ALA A 163 -16.67 1.96 -20.30
CA ALA A 163 -17.35 0.77 -19.80
C ALA A 163 -18.66 1.14 -19.08
N THR A 164 -19.77 0.55 -19.53
CA THR A 164 -21.11 0.80 -18.97
C THR A 164 -21.22 0.41 -17.49
N ALA A 165 -20.49 -0.62 -17.07
CA ALA A 165 -20.46 -1.08 -15.68
C ALA A 165 -19.98 0.00 -14.71
N TYR A 166 -18.96 0.79 -15.08
CA TYR A 166 -18.45 1.87 -14.25
C TYR A 166 -19.37 3.10 -14.23
N ALA A 167 -20.11 3.34 -15.34
CA ALA A 167 -21.13 4.37 -15.37
C ALA A 167 -22.24 4.10 -14.37
N GLU A 168 -22.70 2.87 -14.36
CA GLU A 168 -23.78 2.44 -13.48
C GLU A 168 -23.30 2.41 -12.01
N ALA A 169 -22.10 1.92 -11.76
CA ALA A 169 -21.50 1.93 -10.42
C ALA A 169 -21.35 3.35 -9.86
N ALA A 170 -20.94 4.32 -10.69
CA ALA A 170 -20.83 5.72 -10.29
C ALA A 170 -22.20 6.32 -9.89
N ARG A 171 -23.25 6.08 -10.69
CA ARG A 171 -24.62 6.55 -10.37
C ARG A 171 -25.16 5.95 -9.07
N GLN A 172 -24.84 4.67 -8.80
CA GLN A 172 -25.33 3.97 -7.61
C GLN A 172 -24.52 4.26 -6.36
N GLY A 173 -23.24 4.58 -6.51
CA GLY A 173 -22.28 4.68 -5.41
C GLY A 173 -21.89 6.11 -5.03
N ALA A 174 -22.00 7.06 -5.95
CA ALA A 174 -21.67 8.48 -5.74
C ALA A 174 -22.74 9.33 -6.41
N PRO A 175 -23.93 9.45 -5.82
CA PRO A 175 -25.05 10.23 -6.36
C PRO A 175 -24.80 11.74 -6.33
#